data_831f78bfc324ec73234fd255565a2f63
#
_entry.id   831f78bfc324ec73234fd255565a2f63
#
_cell.length_a   1.000
_cell.length_b   1.000
_cell.length_c   1.000
_cell.angle_alpha   90.00
_cell.angle_beta   90.00
_cell.angle_gamma   90.00
#
_symmetry.space_group_name_H-M   'P 1'
#
loop_
_entity.id
_entity.type
_entity.pdbx_description
1 polymer ?
#
loop_
_entity_poly.entity_id
_entity_poly.type
_entity_poly.pdbx_seq_one_letter_code
_entity_poly.pdbx_strand_id
1 'polypeptide(L)'
;MTGVQTCALPISLRAWNADLQIVVAFRMLPEVVWNMPRLGTFNLHASLLPQYRGAAPINWAVINGDTETGITTFFLKHEIDTGEVIQQVHVPIADTDNVGIVHDKLMMLGGRLVTETVDAILADTVKSVPQEEMAVVGELRPAPKIFKDTCRIDWNQPVKRIYDFIRGLSPYPAAWTELVQSDGTAVVLKIFETEKIEHLHESAPGTLQTDGKTYIRIAGTDGWIGVHALQLPGKKRLKTDELLRGFKLTGECRVH
;
A
#
# COMPACT_ATOMS: atom_id res chain seq x y z
N MET A 1 -25.55 13.35 -7.33
CA MET A 1 -24.90 14.06 -8.47
C MET A 1 -24.08 13.06 -9.31
N THR A 2 -24.72 12.09 -9.94
CA THR A 2 -23.99 10.99 -10.62
C THR A 2 -24.46 10.72 -12.05
N GLY A 3 -25.56 11.28 -12.50
CA GLY A 3 -26.13 10.97 -13.83
C GLY A 3 -25.53 11.77 -15.00
N VAL A 4 -25.05 12.98 -14.78
CA VAL A 4 -24.59 13.88 -15.87
C VAL A 4 -23.14 13.59 -16.27
N GLN A 5 -22.30 13.17 -15.33
CA GLN A 5 -20.89 12.84 -15.64
C GLN A 5 -20.72 11.52 -16.44
N THR A 6 -21.64 10.57 -16.26
CA THR A 6 -21.56 9.27 -16.96
C THR A 6 -21.94 9.36 -18.45
N CYS A 7 -22.69 10.37 -18.88
CA CYS A 7 -23.02 10.55 -20.30
C CYS A 7 -22.01 11.44 -21.05
N ALA A 8 -21.40 12.41 -20.39
CA ALA A 8 -20.47 13.33 -21.04
C ALA A 8 -19.13 12.68 -21.40
N LEU A 9 -18.58 11.82 -20.54
CA LEU A 9 -17.27 11.17 -20.77
C LEU A 9 -17.26 10.29 -22.03
N PRO A 10 -18.19 9.37 -22.26
CA PRO A 10 -18.22 8.57 -23.48
C PRO A 10 -18.30 9.40 -24.78
N ILE A 11 -19.08 10.50 -24.75
CA ILE A 11 -19.22 11.39 -25.92
C ILE A 11 -17.89 12.08 -26.23
N SER A 12 -17.21 12.63 -25.24
CA SER A 12 -15.93 13.30 -25.39
C SER A 12 -14.84 12.35 -25.86
N LEU A 13 -14.78 11.15 -25.30
CA LEU A 13 -13.78 10.14 -25.66
C LEU A 13 -13.96 9.62 -27.10
N ARG A 14 -15.21 9.44 -27.55
CA ARG A 14 -15.48 9.07 -28.95
C ARG A 14 -14.95 10.09 -29.94
N ALA A 15 -15.02 11.37 -29.60
CA ALA A 15 -14.53 12.45 -30.47
C ALA A 15 -12.99 12.39 -30.68
N TRP A 16 -12.25 11.77 -29.75
CA TRP A 16 -10.80 11.58 -29.89
C TRP A 16 -10.43 10.48 -30.88
N ASN A 17 -11.35 9.55 -31.17
CA ASN A 17 -11.13 8.42 -32.06
C ASN A 17 -9.81 7.68 -31.78
N ALA A 18 -9.50 7.45 -30.51
CA ALA A 18 -8.28 6.81 -30.08
C ALA A 18 -8.27 5.32 -30.45
N ASP A 19 -7.16 4.83 -30.99
CA ASP A 19 -6.98 3.42 -31.36
C ASP A 19 -6.71 2.53 -30.14
N LEU A 20 -6.10 3.07 -29.09
CA LEU A 20 -5.70 2.38 -27.88
C LEU A 20 -6.00 3.26 -26.66
N GLN A 21 -6.40 2.67 -25.56
CA GLN A 21 -6.61 3.37 -24.28
C GLN A 21 -5.77 2.74 -23.18
N ILE A 22 -5.16 3.60 -22.38
CA ILE A 22 -4.35 3.21 -21.23
C ILE A 22 -5.02 3.76 -19.98
N VAL A 23 -5.17 2.93 -18.95
CA VAL A 23 -5.70 3.35 -17.65
C VAL A 23 -4.72 3.02 -16.54
N VAL A 24 -4.58 3.95 -15.60
CA VAL A 24 -3.73 3.82 -14.41
C VAL A 24 -4.48 4.42 -13.23
N ALA A 25 -4.57 3.69 -12.11
CA ALA A 25 -5.18 4.17 -10.87
C ALA A 25 -6.58 4.81 -11.09
N PHE A 26 -7.52 4.07 -11.64
CA PHE A 26 -8.83 4.56 -12.04
C PHE A 26 -9.97 4.01 -11.17
N ARG A 27 -11.13 4.66 -11.25
CA ARG A 27 -12.41 4.09 -10.80
C ARG A 27 -12.94 3.17 -11.90
N MET A 28 -13.77 2.18 -11.51
CA MET A 28 -14.40 1.29 -12.50
C MET A 28 -14.99 2.08 -13.67
N LEU A 29 -14.50 1.80 -14.88
CA LEU A 29 -14.98 2.39 -16.11
C LEU A 29 -16.15 1.56 -16.66
N PRO A 30 -17.21 2.20 -17.16
CA PRO A 30 -18.27 1.49 -17.87
C PRO A 30 -17.72 0.80 -19.13
N GLU A 31 -18.34 -0.31 -19.51
CA GLU A 31 -17.94 -1.06 -20.72
C GLU A 31 -17.93 -0.19 -21.97
N VAL A 32 -18.93 0.67 -22.13
CA VAL A 32 -19.01 1.62 -23.25
C VAL A 32 -17.81 2.55 -23.35
N VAL A 33 -16.99 2.67 -22.31
CA VAL A 33 -15.75 3.47 -22.29
C VAL A 33 -14.54 2.61 -22.59
N TRP A 34 -14.34 1.52 -21.84
CA TRP A 34 -13.11 0.72 -22.00
C TRP A 34 -13.13 -0.21 -23.24
N ASN A 35 -14.30 -0.53 -23.77
CA ASN A 35 -14.45 -1.32 -25.00
C ASN A 35 -14.55 -0.47 -26.27
N MET A 36 -14.22 0.83 -26.18
CA MET A 36 -14.33 1.77 -27.31
C MET A 36 -13.19 1.67 -28.31
N PRO A 37 -11.92 1.60 -27.90
CA PRO A 37 -10.78 1.60 -28.83
C PRO A 37 -10.65 0.25 -29.55
N ARG A 38 -10.32 0.29 -30.86
CA ARG A 38 -10.19 -0.94 -31.67
C ARG A 38 -9.03 -1.85 -31.24
N LEU A 39 -7.96 -1.31 -30.65
CA LEU A 39 -6.83 -2.06 -30.09
C LEU A 39 -7.01 -2.38 -28.62
N GLY A 40 -8.19 -2.06 -28.06
CA GLY A 40 -8.54 -2.35 -26.68
C GLY A 40 -8.09 -1.29 -25.67
N THR A 41 -8.32 -1.61 -24.42
CA THR A 41 -7.88 -0.83 -23.27
C THR A 41 -7.06 -1.71 -22.35
N PHE A 42 -5.88 -1.28 -21.96
CA PHE A 42 -5.09 -1.97 -20.96
C PHE A 42 -4.85 -1.12 -19.71
N ASN A 43 -4.60 -1.80 -18.59
CA ASN A 43 -4.26 -1.19 -17.32
C ASN A 43 -2.82 -1.51 -16.94
N LEU A 44 -2.18 -0.58 -16.26
CA LEU A 44 -0.96 -0.81 -15.47
C LEU A 44 -1.37 -1.03 -14.01
N HIS A 45 -1.21 -2.25 -13.51
CA HIS A 45 -1.51 -2.65 -12.14
C HIS A 45 -0.24 -2.88 -11.34
N ALA A 46 -0.24 -2.41 -10.10
CA ALA A 46 0.95 -2.41 -9.24
C ALA A 46 1.09 -3.69 -8.40
N SER A 47 0.95 -4.84 -9.03
CA SER A 47 1.26 -6.16 -8.46
C SER A 47 1.63 -7.16 -9.54
N LEU A 48 2.07 -8.34 -9.14
CA LEU A 48 2.21 -9.52 -10.00
C LEU A 48 0.86 -10.24 -10.05
N LEU A 49 -0.03 -9.84 -10.99
CA LEU A 49 -1.31 -10.53 -11.17
C LEU A 49 -1.11 -12.03 -11.43
N PRO A 50 -1.96 -12.90 -10.92
CA PRO A 50 -3.25 -12.64 -10.26
C PRO A 50 -3.17 -12.28 -8.77
N GLN A 51 -1.99 -12.13 -8.17
CA GLN A 51 -1.85 -11.68 -6.79
C GLN A 51 -2.25 -10.22 -6.62
N TYR A 52 -2.91 -9.90 -5.50
CA TYR A 52 -3.24 -8.52 -5.11
C TYR A 52 -4.13 -7.77 -6.11
N ARG A 53 -5.14 -8.45 -6.68
CA ARG A 53 -6.24 -7.78 -7.36
C ARG A 53 -6.92 -6.81 -6.40
N GLY A 54 -7.21 -5.57 -6.82
CA GLY A 54 -7.93 -4.60 -6.02
C GLY A 54 -7.26 -3.23 -5.88
N ALA A 55 -7.65 -2.49 -4.83
CA ALA A 55 -7.43 -1.04 -4.75
C ALA A 55 -6.07 -0.61 -4.15
N ALA A 56 -5.37 -1.49 -3.40
CA ALA A 56 -4.16 -1.11 -2.67
C ALA A 56 -3.04 -2.17 -2.75
N PRO A 57 -2.69 -2.65 -3.98
CA PRO A 57 -1.78 -3.78 -4.16
C PRO A 57 -0.40 -3.55 -3.52
N ILE A 58 0.19 -2.36 -3.67
CA ILE A 58 1.51 -2.03 -3.13
C ILE A 58 1.51 -2.12 -1.60
N ASN A 59 0.49 -1.53 -0.97
CA ASN A 59 0.37 -1.55 0.49
C ASN A 59 0.29 -2.99 1.01
N TRP A 60 -0.59 -3.80 0.42
CA TRP A 60 -0.82 -5.16 0.91
C TRP A 60 0.37 -6.09 0.70
N ALA A 61 1.14 -5.93 -0.37
CA ALA A 61 2.39 -6.67 -0.54
C ALA A 61 3.38 -6.38 0.60
N VAL A 62 3.55 -5.09 0.96
CA VAL A 62 4.45 -4.69 2.05
C VAL A 62 3.89 -5.07 3.43
N ILE A 63 2.58 -4.87 3.69
CA ILE A 63 1.90 -5.25 4.95
C ILE A 63 2.02 -6.75 5.20
N ASN A 64 1.93 -7.57 4.16
CA ASN A 64 2.05 -9.03 4.27
C ASN A 64 3.50 -9.51 4.41
N GLY A 65 4.48 -8.60 4.30
CA GLY A 65 5.90 -8.91 4.46
C GLY A 65 6.49 -9.66 3.26
N ASP A 66 5.90 -9.47 2.08
CA ASP A 66 6.45 -10.06 0.85
C ASP A 66 7.83 -9.47 0.55
N THR A 67 8.70 -10.30 0.02
CA THR A 67 10.06 -9.90 -0.40
C THR A 67 10.13 -9.49 -1.86
N GLU A 68 9.02 -9.64 -2.59
CA GLU A 68 8.89 -9.29 -3.99
C GLU A 68 7.47 -8.80 -4.28
N THR A 69 7.35 -7.87 -5.21
CA THR A 69 6.12 -7.43 -5.86
C THR A 69 6.41 -7.20 -7.34
N GLY A 70 5.56 -6.47 -8.03
CA GLY A 70 5.83 -6.10 -9.42
C GLY A 70 4.76 -5.21 -10.01
N ILE A 71 4.83 -5.10 -11.31
CA ILE A 71 3.86 -4.39 -12.15
C ILE A 71 3.39 -5.30 -13.27
N THR A 72 2.13 -5.19 -13.62
CA THR A 72 1.49 -5.98 -14.67
C THR A 72 0.75 -5.04 -15.61
N THR A 73 0.95 -5.17 -16.92
CA THR A 73 0.02 -4.65 -17.93
C THR A 73 -0.92 -5.77 -18.35
N PHE A 74 -2.22 -5.46 -18.44
CA PHE A 74 -3.25 -6.44 -18.80
C PHE A 74 -4.44 -5.77 -19.50
N PHE A 75 -5.10 -6.45 -20.43
CA PHE A 75 -6.32 -5.97 -21.06
C PHE A 75 -7.49 -5.94 -20.08
N LEU A 76 -8.33 -4.91 -20.16
CA LEU A 76 -9.52 -4.83 -19.32
C LEU A 76 -10.58 -5.86 -19.75
N LYS A 77 -11.27 -6.43 -18.76
CA LYS A 77 -12.47 -7.27 -18.88
C LYS A 77 -13.56 -6.72 -17.94
N HIS A 78 -14.73 -7.37 -17.93
CA HIS A 78 -15.85 -6.98 -17.06
C HIS A 78 -15.53 -7.07 -15.57
N GLU A 79 -14.78 -8.10 -15.17
CA GLU A 79 -14.40 -8.29 -13.78
C GLU A 79 -13.13 -7.52 -13.45
N ILE A 80 -13.06 -6.99 -12.22
CA ILE A 80 -11.95 -6.14 -11.77
C ILE A 80 -10.64 -6.95 -11.76
N ASP A 81 -9.64 -6.42 -12.47
CA ASP A 81 -8.26 -6.93 -12.52
C ASP A 81 -8.12 -8.41 -12.94
N THR A 82 -9.05 -8.91 -13.77
CA THR A 82 -9.06 -10.33 -14.24
C THR A 82 -8.67 -10.51 -15.71
N GLY A 83 -8.42 -9.43 -16.43
CA GLY A 83 -8.09 -9.49 -17.85
C GLY A 83 -6.76 -10.18 -18.14
N GLU A 84 -6.52 -10.51 -19.42
CA GLU A 84 -5.33 -11.22 -19.86
C GLU A 84 -4.08 -10.38 -19.68
N VAL A 85 -3.07 -10.98 -19.08
CA VAL A 85 -1.78 -10.35 -18.81
C VAL A 85 -0.99 -10.19 -20.10
N ILE A 86 -0.47 -9.00 -20.35
CA ILE A 86 0.38 -8.68 -21.50
C ILE A 86 1.85 -8.82 -21.11
N GLN A 87 2.25 -8.14 -20.03
CA GLN A 87 3.63 -8.16 -19.54
C GLN A 87 3.67 -8.02 -18.02
N GLN A 88 4.74 -8.56 -17.40
CA GLN A 88 5.02 -8.40 -15.98
C GLN A 88 6.49 -8.06 -15.76
N VAL A 89 6.74 -7.24 -14.74
CA VAL A 89 8.09 -6.94 -14.23
C VAL A 89 8.12 -7.16 -12.73
N HIS A 90 9.06 -7.98 -12.29
CA HIS A 90 9.30 -8.30 -10.88
C HIS A 90 10.16 -7.22 -10.21
N VAL A 91 9.85 -6.88 -8.97
CA VAL A 91 10.54 -5.85 -8.19
C VAL A 91 10.76 -6.33 -6.76
N PRO A 92 12.02 -6.42 -6.30
CA PRO A 92 12.31 -6.83 -4.93
C PRO A 92 11.88 -5.77 -3.91
N ILE A 93 11.35 -6.25 -2.78
CA ILE A 93 11.03 -5.43 -1.60
C ILE A 93 12.10 -5.73 -0.54
N ALA A 94 12.95 -4.75 -0.24
CA ALA A 94 13.90 -4.87 0.86
C ALA A 94 13.17 -4.79 2.22
N ASP A 95 13.73 -5.42 3.26
CA ASP A 95 13.13 -5.39 4.60
C ASP A 95 12.96 -3.96 5.16
N THR A 96 13.78 -3.03 4.70
CA THR A 96 13.71 -1.61 5.08
C THR A 96 12.83 -0.75 4.16
N ASP A 97 12.32 -1.30 3.05
CA ASP A 97 11.47 -0.54 2.15
C ASP A 97 10.09 -0.30 2.79
N ASN A 98 9.65 0.93 2.81
CA ASN A 98 8.26 1.27 3.08
C ASN A 98 7.44 1.34 1.77
N VAL A 99 6.11 1.47 1.88
CA VAL A 99 5.25 1.52 0.69
C VAL A 99 5.59 2.70 -0.24
N GLY A 100 6.07 3.82 0.29
CA GLY A 100 6.50 4.96 -0.53
C GLY A 100 7.71 4.63 -1.41
N ILE A 101 8.72 3.97 -0.85
CA ILE A 101 9.91 3.53 -1.59
C ILE A 101 9.52 2.51 -2.67
N VAL A 102 8.67 1.53 -2.32
CA VAL A 102 8.19 0.53 -3.29
C VAL A 102 7.39 1.20 -4.40
N HIS A 103 6.49 2.14 -4.06
CA HIS A 103 5.73 2.92 -5.04
C HIS A 103 6.64 3.62 -6.04
N ASP A 104 7.69 4.30 -5.56
CA ASP A 104 8.62 5.04 -6.44
C ASP A 104 9.39 4.11 -7.37
N LYS A 105 9.83 2.93 -6.88
CA LYS A 105 10.42 1.88 -7.71
C LYS A 105 9.47 1.43 -8.82
N LEU A 106 8.22 1.13 -8.47
CA LEU A 106 7.19 0.69 -9.43
C LEU A 106 6.80 1.78 -10.41
N MET A 107 6.72 3.04 -9.98
CA MET A 107 6.40 4.18 -10.84
C MET A 107 7.44 4.36 -11.96
N MET A 108 8.72 4.28 -11.62
CA MET A 108 9.81 4.41 -12.62
C MET A 108 9.78 3.28 -13.65
N LEU A 109 9.56 2.05 -13.21
CA LEU A 109 9.47 0.88 -14.11
C LEU A 109 8.15 0.85 -14.88
N GLY A 110 7.06 1.31 -14.27
CA GLY A 110 5.73 1.34 -14.86
C GLY A 110 5.65 2.20 -16.11
N GLY A 111 6.26 3.39 -16.09
CA GLY A 111 6.32 4.26 -17.25
C GLY A 111 7.01 3.58 -18.45
N ARG A 112 8.10 2.86 -18.20
CA ARG A 112 8.82 2.08 -19.21
C ARG A 112 7.98 0.92 -19.73
N LEU A 113 7.40 0.13 -18.83
CA LEU A 113 6.58 -1.03 -19.20
C LEU A 113 5.36 -0.63 -20.03
N VAL A 114 4.72 0.51 -19.72
CA VAL A 114 3.60 1.04 -20.51
C VAL A 114 4.05 1.34 -21.94
N THR A 115 5.21 1.98 -22.14
CA THR A 115 5.73 2.27 -23.47
C THR A 115 6.02 0.99 -24.26
N GLU A 116 6.70 0.03 -23.64
CA GLU A 116 7.00 -1.28 -24.24
C GLU A 116 5.71 -2.06 -24.59
N THR A 117 4.68 -1.95 -23.75
CA THR A 117 3.36 -2.56 -24.02
C THR A 117 2.67 -1.90 -25.22
N VAL A 118 2.70 -0.57 -25.32
CA VAL A 118 2.15 0.17 -26.46
C VAL A 118 2.84 -0.26 -27.75
N ASP A 119 4.17 -0.28 -27.77
CA ASP A 119 4.96 -0.68 -28.95
C ASP A 119 4.61 -2.11 -29.38
N ALA A 120 4.49 -3.04 -28.45
CA ALA A 120 4.12 -4.43 -28.73
C ALA A 120 2.70 -4.55 -29.31
N ILE A 121 1.73 -3.78 -28.78
CA ILE A 121 0.35 -3.76 -29.29
C ILE A 121 0.32 -3.20 -30.72
N LEU A 122 1.01 -2.10 -30.97
CA LEU A 122 1.07 -1.47 -32.30
C LEU A 122 1.77 -2.35 -33.33
N ALA A 123 2.75 -3.13 -32.92
CA ALA A 123 3.47 -4.08 -33.77
C ALA A 123 2.72 -5.42 -33.96
N ASP A 124 1.56 -5.60 -33.32
CA ASP A 124 0.78 -6.86 -33.34
C ASP A 124 1.60 -8.09 -32.86
N THR A 125 2.46 -7.88 -31.87
CA THR A 125 3.35 -8.92 -31.31
C THR A 125 2.93 -9.42 -29.94
N VAL A 126 1.85 -8.88 -29.38
CA VAL A 126 1.35 -9.23 -28.05
C VAL A 126 0.86 -10.67 -28.03
N LYS A 127 1.32 -11.42 -27.01
CA LYS A 127 0.80 -12.73 -26.64
C LYS A 127 0.26 -12.63 -25.23
N SER A 128 -1.01 -12.23 -25.09
CA SER A 128 -1.64 -12.15 -23.77
C SER A 128 -1.90 -13.54 -23.21
N VAL A 129 -1.81 -13.66 -21.88
CA VAL A 129 -1.98 -14.91 -21.15
C VAL A 129 -3.16 -14.76 -20.17
N PRO A 130 -4.15 -15.67 -20.21
CA PRO A 130 -5.19 -15.71 -19.18
C PRO A 130 -4.58 -15.91 -17.80
N GLN A 131 -5.09 -15.16 -16.80
CA GLN A 131 -4.52 -15.23 -15.45
C GLN A 131 -4.70 -16.61 -14.79
N GLU A 132 -5.67 -17.39 -15.23
CA GLU A 132 -5.94 -18.76 -14.78
C GLU A 132 -4.84 -19.74 -15.24
N GLU A 133 -4.11 -19.40 -16.29
CA GLU A 133 -3.00 -20.21 -16.82
C GLU A 133 -1.65 -19.82 -16.21
N MET A 134 -1.62 -18.75 -15.42
CA MET A 134 -0.38 -18.26 -14.79
C MET A 134 -0.04 -19.11 -13.56
N ALA A 135 1.23 -19.44 -13.41
CA ALA A 135 1.73 -20.10 -12.22
C ALA A 135 1.60 -19.17 -11.00
N VAL A 136 0.93 -19.65 -9.97
CA VAL A 136 0.76 -18.91 -8.70
C VAL A 136 1.55 -19.62 -7.61
N VAL A 137 2.38 -18.88 -6.92
CA VAL A 137 3.07 -19.37 -5.72
C VAL A 137 2.23 -19.01 -4.50
N GLY A 138 1.77 -20.04 -3.77
CA GLY A 138 0.96 -19.87 -2.57
C GLY A 138 -0.51 -19.52 -2.84
N GLU A 139 -1.18 -18.99 -1.82
CA GLU A 139 -2.58 -18.60 -1.88
C GLU A 139 -2.75 -17.21 -2.51
N LEU A 140 -3.83 -17.04 -3.30
CA LEU A 140 -4.18 -15.74 -3.87
C LEU A 140 -4.68 -14.81 -2.77
N ARG A 141 -4.04 -13.65 -2.66
CA ARG A 141 -4.37 -12.60 -1.69
C ARG A 141 -4.98 -11.39 -2.39
N PRO A 142 -6.14 -10.91 -1.94
CA PRO A 142 -6.74 -9.68 -2.47
C PRO A 142 -6.03 -8.44 -1.92
N ALA A 143 -6.23 -7.30 -2.58
CA ALA A 143 -5.77 -5.99 -2.14
C ALA A 143 -6.93 -5.02 -1.92
N PRO A 144 -7.76 -5.23 -0.88
CA PRO A 144 -8.90 -4.38 -0.63
C PRO A 144 -8.48 -2.94 -0.33
N LYS A 145 -9.43 -2.02 -0.51
CA LYS A 145 -9.22 -0.61 -0.19
C LYS A 145 -8.93 -0.44 1.30
N ILE A 146 -7.93 0.37 1.59
CA ILE A 146 -7.51 0.71 2.96
C ILE A 146 -8.33 1.91 3.45
N PHE A 147 -8.93 1.77 4.62
CA PHE A 147 -9.69 2.80 5.31
C PHE A 147 -8.97 3.21 6.60
N LYS A 148 -9.37 4.32 7.21
CA LYS A 148 -8.75 4.82 8.44
C LYS A 148 -8.73 3.76 9.55
N ASP A 149 -9.83 3.05 9.75
CA ASP A 149 -9.94 2.06 10.82
C ASP A 149 -9.04 0.84 10.60
N THR A 150 -8.81 0.45 9.34
CA THR A 150 -7.87 -0.63 8.99
C THR A 150 -6.40 -0.23 9.17
N CYS A 151 -6.10 1.04 9.43
CA CYS A 151 -4.74 1.52 9.72
C CYS A 151 -4.40 1.51 11.22
N ARG A 152 -5.31 1.06 12.09
CA ARG A 152 -5.04 0.92 13.53
C ARG A 152 -4.08 -0.24 13.77
N ILE A 153 -3.03 0.00 14.56
CA ILE A 153 -2.03 -1.02 14.88
C ILE A 153 -2.60 -2.01 15.89
N ASP A 154 -2.52 -3.29 15.60
CA ASP A 154 -2.76 -4.36 16.55
C ASP A 154 -1.44 -4.76 17.23
N TRP A 155 -1.26 -4.36 18.48
CA TRP A 155 -0.06 -4.66 19.25
C TRP A 155 0.00 -6.11 19.73
N ASN A 156 -1.10 -6.89 19.64
CA ASN A 156 -1.13 -8.33 19.97
C ASN A 156 -0.61 -9.20 18.82
N GLN A 157 0.34 -8.67 18.04
CA GLN A 157 0.98 -9.36 16.93
C GLN A 157 2.50 -9.50 17.19
N PRO A 158 3.16 -10.43 16.51
CA PRO A 158 4.62 -10.48 16.47
C PRO A 158 5.22 -9.20 15.91
N VAL A 159 6.37 -8.81 16.42
CA VAL A 159 7.10 -7.58 16.02
C VAL A 159 7.27 -7.46 14.52
N LYS A 160 7.59 -8.57 13.84
CA LYS A 160 7.71 -8.59 12.37
C LYS A 160 6.41 -8.16 11.68
N ARG A 161 5.25 -8.61 12.17
CA ARG A 161 3.94 -8.26 11.61
C ARG A 161 3.59 -6.78 11.84
N ILE A 162 3.87 -6.28 13.04
CA ILE A 162 3.65 -4.87 13.39
C ILE A 162 4.56 -3.98 12.55
N TYR A 163 5.82 -4.34 12.38
CA TYR A 163 6.78 -3.63 11.57
C TYR A 163 6.35 -3.54 10.11
N ASP A 164 5.99 -4.68 9.50
CA ASP A 164 5.53 -4.73 8.12
C ASP A 164 4.24 -3.93 7.91
N PHE A 165 3.33 -3.99 8.88
CA PHE A 165 2.10 -3.19 8.86
C PHE A 165 2.39 -1.69 8.85
N ILE A 166 3.28 -1.22 9.73
CA ILE A 166 3.64 0.19 9.81
C ILE A 166 4.33 0.66 8.53
N ARG A 167 5.35 -0.07 8.04
CA ARG A 167 6.05 0.32 6.81
C ARG A 167 5.17 0.20 5.56
N GLY A 168 4.22 -0.73 5.54
CA GLY A 168 3.23 -0.89 4.46
C GLY A 168 2.19 0.22 4.39
N LEU A 169 2.09 1.05 5.44
CA LEU A 169 1.22 2.22 5.50
C LEU A 169 2.00 3.55 5.49
N SER A 170 3.32 3.53 5.50
CA SER A 170 4.17 4.73 5.53
C SER A 170 4.69 5.09 4.14
N PRO A 171 4.61 6.35 3.71
CA PRO A 171 4.22 7.55 4.48
C PRO A 171 2.71 7.82 4.52
N TYR A 172 1.90 7.14 3.73
CA TYR A 172 0.47 7.36 3.63
C TYR A 172 -0.27 6.03 3.41
N PRO A 173 -1.43 5.82 4.07
CA PRO A 173 -2.20 6.72 4.94
C PRO A 173 -1.65 6.91 6.35
N ALA A 174 -0.61 6.21 6.73
CA ALA A 174 0.04 6.05 8.03
C ALA A 174 -0.71 5.13 9.01
N ALA A 175 0.03 4.24 9.64
CA ALA A 175 -0.46 3.45 10.75
C ALA A 175 -0.68 4.35 11.98
N TRP A 176 -1.68 4.04 12.78
CA TRP A 176 -2.00 4.82 13.97
C TRP A 176 -2.35 3.94 15.17
N THR A 177 -2.17 4.51 16.35
CA THR A 177 -2.55 3.92 17.63
C THR A 177 -3.06 5.00 18.57
N GLU A 178 -3.77 4.61 19.61
CA GLU A 178 -4.18 5.50 20.69
C GLU A 178 -3.24 5.33 21.87
N LEU A 179 -2.56 6.41 22.25
CA LEU A 179 -1.73 6.47 23.44
C LEU A 179 -2.58 6.91 24.62
N VAL A 180 -2.63 6.10 25.66
CA VAL A 180 -3.28 6.42 26.94
C VAL A 180 -2.21 6.62 28.00
N GLN A 181 -2.21 7.78 28.64
CA GLN A 181 -1.30 8.14 29.73
C GLN A 181 -1.89 7.75 31.10
N SER A 182 -1.06 7.76 32.12
CA SER A 182 -1.47 7.36 33.48
C SER A 182 -2.58 8.23 34.09
N ASP A 183 -2.75 9.47 33.61
CA ASP A 183 -3.82 10.40 34.01
C ASP A 183 -5.15 10.16 33.25
N GLY A 184 -5.18 9.16 32.35
CA GLY A 184 -6.32 8.86 31.49
C GLY A 184 -6.40 9.69 30.22
N THR A 185 -5.46 10.59 29.98
CA THR A 185 -5.41 11.36 28.73
C THR A 185 -5.10 10.45 27.55
N ALA A 186 -5.98 10.46 26.55
CA ALA A 186 -5.82 9.68 25.32
C ALA A 186 -5.46 10.59 24.13
N VAL A 187 -4.48 10.19 23.34
CA VAL A 187 -4.07 10.92 22.13
C VAL A 187 -3.75 9.95 20.99
N VAL A 188 -4.23 10.26 19.78
CA VAL A 188 -3.91 9.47 18.60
C VAL A 188 -2.49 9.78 18.12
N LEU A 189 -1.68 8.74 17.96
CA LEU A 189 -0.34 8.83 17.37
C LEU A 189 -0.35 8.17 15.99
N LYS A 190 0.18 8.86 14.99
CA LYS A 190 0.58 8.22 13.74
C LYS A 190 2.05 7.83 13.82
N ILE A 191 2.37 6.60 13.39
CA ILE A 191 3.73 6.04 13.42
C ILE A 191 4.18 5.82 11.98
N PHE A 192 5.42 6.24 11.65
CA PHE A 192 5.94 6.23 10.28
C PHE A 192 7.20 5.39 10.11
N GLU A 193 8.17 5.56 11.01
CA GLU A 193 9.46 4.90 10.95
C GLU A 193 9.71 4.14 12.23
N THR A 194 10.07 2.88 12.09
CA THR A 194 10.26 1.97 13.21
C THR A 194 11.41 1.02 12.95
N GLU A 195 11.89 0.38 14.01
CA GLU A 195 12.80 -0.76 13.94
C GLU A 195 12.24 -1.94 14.74
N LYS A 196 12.66 -3.13 14.37
CA LYS A 196 12.39 -4.37 15.11
C LYS A 196 13.47 -4.57 16.15
N ILE A 197 13.08 -4.78 17.41
CA ILE A 197 13.98 -5.14 18.49
C ILE A 197 13.55 -6.52 18.98
N GLU A 198 14.21 -7.55 18.47
CA GLU A 198 13.96 -8.95 18.78
C GLU A 198 14.57 -9.29 20.16
N HIS A 199 13.85 -8.98 21.21
CA HIS A 199 14.23 -9.26 22.58
C HIS A 199 13.01 -9.67 23.39
N LEU A 200 12.99 -10.92 23.86
CA LEU A 200 11.91 -11.45 24.68
C LEU A 200 11.74 -10.62 25.94
N HIS A 201 10.50 -10.42 26.32
CA HIS A 201 10.10 -9.64 27.50
C HIS A 201 8.80 -10.20 28.09
N GLU A 202 8.54 -9.83 29.35
CA GLU A 202 7.30 -10.19 30.06
C GLU A 202 6.24 -9.08 30.03
N SER A 203 6.53 -7.98 29.35
CA SER A 203 5.60 -6.85 29.24
C SER A 203 4.39 -7.22 28.39
N ALA A 204 3.19 -6.80 28.82
CA ALA A 204 2.00 -6.97 28.00
C ALA A 204 2.12 -6.20 26.68
N PRO A 205 1.59 -6.74 25.55
CA PRO A 205 1.54 -6.01 24.29
C PRO A 205 0.92 -4.62 24.45
N GLY A 206 1.47 -3.62 23.73
CA GLY A 206 1.07 -2.22 23.87
C GLY A 206 1.68 -1.47 25.06
N THR A 207 2.51 -2.12 25.89
CA THR A 207 3.28 -1.42 26.93
C THR A 207 4.30 -0.51 26.29
N LEU A 208 4.30 0.78 26.63
CA LEU A 208 5.26 1.77 26.14
C LEU A 208 6.39 1.96 27.14
N GLN A 209 7.62 1.95 26.67
CA GLN A 209 8.82 2.28 27.44
C GLN A 209 9.59 3.41 26.79
N THR A 210 10.11 4.32 27.61
CA THR A 210 10.88 5.48 27.18
C THR A 210 11.80 5.96 28.30
N ASP A 211 12.91 6.63 27.96
CA ASP A 211 13.72 7.40 28.90
C ASP A 211 13.24 8.86 29.02
N GLY A 212 12.17 9.21 28.31
CA GLY A 212 11.62 10.57 28.24
C GLY A 212 12.47 11.57 27.45
N LYS A 213 13.52 11.12 26.73
CA LYS A 213 14.47 12.00 26.03
C LYS A 213 14.85 11.51 24.64
N THR A 214 15.19 10.23 24.49
CA THR A 214 15.88 9.74 23.28
C THR A 214 15.13 8.65 22.54
N TYR A 215 14.35 7.81 23.22
CA TYR A 215 13.69 6.68 22.60
C TYR A 215 12.25 6.47 23.09
N ILE A 216 11.46 5.86 22.24
CA ILE A 216 10.18 5.22 22.55
C ILE A 216 10.24 3.82 21.96
N ARG A 217 9.88 2.81 22.77
CA ARG A 217 9.64 1.45 22.28
C ARG A 217 8.32 0.90 22.82
N ILE A 218 7.67 0.09 22.01
CA ILE A 218 6.34 -0.44 22.31
C ILE A 218 6.38 -1.96 22.19
N ALA A 219 5.85 -2.65 23.17
CA ALA A 219 5.85 -4.12 23.23
C ALA A 219 4.90 -4.72 22.18
N GLY A 220 5.43 -5.65 21.40
CA GLY A 220 4.65 -6.66 20.66
C GLY A 220 4.56 -7.94 21.48
N THR A 221 4.26 -9.09 20.85
CA THR A 221 4.16 -10.37 21.55
C THR A 221 5.52 -11.07 21.76
N ASP A 222 6.54 -10.77 20.96
CA ASP A 222 7.83 -11.46 20.91
C ASP A 222 9.04 -10.50 20.91
N GLY A 223 8.81 -9.21 21.14
CA GLY A 223 9.83 -8.19 21.11
C GLY A 223 9.27 -6.79 21.17
N TRP A 224 10.07 -5.81 20.77
CA TRP A 224 9.72 -4.40 20.82
C TRP A 224 9.76 -3.75 19.44
N ILE A 225 8.88 -2.78 19.23
CA ILE A 225 8.97 -1.83 18.12
C ILE A 225 9.60 -0.54 18.64
N GLY A 226 10.81 -0.26 18.19
CA GLY A 226 11.45 1.05 18.37
C GLY A 226 10.82 2.06 17.41
N VAL A 227 10.39 3.22 17.93
CA VAL A 227 9.72 4.26 17.14
C VAL A 227 10.70 5.39 16.83
N HIS A 228 10.96 5.66 15.55
CA HIS A 228 11.89 6.71 15.12
C HIS A 228 11.20 7.98 14.64
N ALA A 229 10.01 7.85 14.01
CA ALA A 229 9.25 9.01 13.54
C ALA A 229 7.76 8.83 13.77
N LEU A 230 7.13 9.87 14.33
CA LEU A 230 5.72 9.85 14.68
C LEU A 230 5.09 11.24 14.56
N GLN A 231 3.78 11.31 14.68
CA GLN A 231 3.02 12.53 14.53
C GLN A 231 1.85 12.61 15.52
N LEU A 232 1.75 13.69 16.25
CA LEU A 232 0.58 14.06 17.05
C LEU A 232 -0.51 14.72 16.19
N PRO A 233 -1.78 14.69 16.61
CA PRO A 233 -2.87 15.36 15.91
C PRO A 233 -2.59 16.85 15.68
N GLY A 234 -2.78 17.30 14.43
CA GLY A 234 -2.57 18.70 14.05
C GLY A 234 -1.12 19.20 14.10
N LYS A 235 -0.15 18.32 14.32
CA LYS A 235 1.27 18.67 14.32
C LYS A 235 1.99 18.09 13.09
N LYS A 236 3.20 18.56 12.82
CA LYS A 236 4.09 17.98 11.81
C LYS A 236 4.66 16.63 12.32
N ARG A 237 5.10 15.79 11.41
CA ARG A 237 5.88 14.59 11.70
C ARG A 237 7.22 15.01 12.34
N LEU A 238 7.61 14.34 13.41
CA LEU A 238 8.83 14.60 14.17
C LEU A 238 9.60 13.29 14.40
N LYS A 239 10.90 13.38 14.57
CA LYS A 239 11.71 12.31 15.15
C LYS A 239 11.35 12.13 16.63
N THR A 240 11.57 10.95 17.17
CA THR A 240 11.23 10.62 18.55
C THR A 240 11.88 11.54 19.57
N ASP A 241 13.18 11.83 19.41
CA ASP A 241 13.90 12.74 20.30
C ASP A 241 13.39 14.20 20.21
N GLU A 242 13.01 14.65 19.03
CA GLU A 242 12.40 15.97 18.82
C GLU A 242 11.02 16.07 19.50
N LEU A 243 10.20 15.03 19.39
CA LEU A 243 8.90 14.97 20.05
C LEU A 243 9.06 15.04 21.57
N LEU A 244 9.96 14.23 22.14
CA LEU A 244 10.15 14.12 23.59
C LEU A 244 10.67 15.39 24.25
N ARG A 245 11.27 16.33 23.50
CA ARG A 245 11.63 17.66 24.01
C ARG A 245 10.42 18.51 24.39
N GLY A 246 9.28 18.32 23.72
CA GLY A 246 8.08 19.13 23.91
C GLY A 246 6.84 18.38 24.38
N PHE A 247 6.86 17.05 24.30
CA PHE A 247 5.75 16.19 24.71
C PHE A 247 6.21 15.26 25.83
N LYS A 248 5.66 15.45 27.02
CA LYS A 248 6.01 14.63 28.18
C LYS A 248 5.08 13.42 28.27
N LEU A 249 5.69 12.26 28.34
CA LEU A 249 5.02 11.01 28.68
C LEU A 249 5.07 10.86 30.22
N THR A 250 3.93 10.81 30.85
CA THR A 250 3.81 10.79 32.32
C THR A 250 3.34 9.43 32.80
N GLY A 251 4.11 8.83 33.74
CA GLY A 251 3.78 7.55 34.35
C GLY A 251 3.79 6.37 33.39
N GLU A 252 3.03 5.33 33.72
CA GLU A 252 2.86 4.17 32.83
C GLU A 252 1.96 4.55 31.65
N CYS A 253 2.51 4.51 30.44
CA CYS A 253 1.78 4.75 29.20
C CYS A 253 1.51 3.43 28.49
N ARG A 254 0.36 3.34 27.85
CA ARG A 254 0.00 2.20 26.99
C ARG A 254 -0.57 2.68 25.66
N VAL A 255 -0.43 1.83 24.65
CA VAL A 255 -1.07 2.05 23.35
C VAL A 255 -2.08 0.94 23.07
N HIS A 256 -3.14 1.32 22.34
CA HIS A 256 -4.25 0.44 21.97
C HIS A 256 -4.58 0.51 20.49
#